data_b544624ea210866a9a7deba29854638d
#
_entry.id   b544624ea210866a9a7deba29854638d
#
_cell.length_a   1.000
_cell.length_b   1.000
_cell.length_c   1.000
_cell.angle_alpha   90.00
_cell.angle_beta   90.00
_cell.angle_gamma   90.00
#
_symmetry.space_group_name_H-M   'P 1'
#
loop_
_entity.id
_entity.type
_entity.pdbx_description
1 polymer ?
#
loop_
_entity_poly.entity_id
_entity_poly.type
_entity_poly.pdbx_seq_one_letter_code
_entity_poly.pdbx_strand_id
1 'polypeptide(L)'
;MIEKVLAIAKSDDRVRIVAMNGSRTNRNAPRDAFQDYDIVFLVTDMASFLADDSWVDVFGKRIMMQTPENMTLFPPELGGRFTYLMLFEDGTRLDLMLIPIEEKERYCVEDSLTVILLDKDGTLPALPPPTDRDYWVKKPTAPMFHDCCNEFWWLATYVAKGLARNEILYALDHLASCREMVRLMMVWHVGIETNFSCSVGKNDKYLARYTSIDWWTRLMATYQASEQTKQALATMMTLFEEVARSVADALTFYYDADEATRVHQYVIAVIHD
;
A
#
# COMPACT_ATOMS: atom_id res chain seq x y z
N MET A 1 -15.99 6.71 -18.48
CA MET A 1 -15.27 5.42 -18.52
C MET A 1 -16.21 4.22 -18.24
N ILE A 2 -16.95 4.17 -17.15
CA ILE A 2 -17.81 3.00 -16.78
C ILE A 2 -18.79 2.58 -17.89
N GLU A 3 -19.50 3.53 -18.50
CA GLU A 3 -20.43 3.21 -19.61
C GLU A 3 -19.73 2.54 -20.79
N LYS A 4 -18.52 2.99 -21.13
CA LYS A 4 -17.70 2.41 -22.19
C LYS A 4 -17.26 0.98 -21.82
N VAL A 5 -16.78 0.76 -20.60
CA VAL A 5 -16.43 -0.56 -20.07
C VAL A 5 -17.62 -1.52 -20.17
N LEU A 6 -18.79 -1.10 -19.73
CA LEU A 6 -20.00 -1.92 -19.76
C LEU A 6 -20.50 -2.19 -21.19
N ALA A 7 -20.37 -1.23 -22.10
CA ALA A 7 -20.75 -1.44 -23.49
C ALA A 7 -19.87 -2.51 -24.16
N ILE A 8 -18.55 -2.43 -23.95
CA ILE A 8 -17.59 -3.41 -24.46
C ILE A 8 -17.87 -4.80 -23.87
N ALA A 9 -17.99 -4.87 -22.55
CA ALA A 9 -18.27 -6.13 -21.88
C ALA A 9 -19.58 -6.78 -22.35
N LYS A 10 -20.63 -5.99 -22.59
CA LYS A 10 -21.91 -6.51 -23.11
C LYS A 10 -21.81 -7.07 -24.52
N SER A 11 -20.95 -6.51 -25.36
CA SER A 11 -20.77 -6.94 -26.74
C SER A 11 -19.81 -8.11 -26.94
N ASP A 12 -18.97 -8.42 -25.92
CA ASP A 12 -18.01 -9.52 -25.99
C ASP A 12 -18.48 -10.69 -25.10
N ASP A 13 -18.88 -11.80 -25.72
CA ASP A 13 -19.40 -12.97 -25.01
C ASP A 13 -18.39 -13.68 -24.15
N ARG A 14 -17.09 -13.42 -24.34
CA ARG A 14 -16.03 -13.96 -23.49
C ARG A 14 -16.03 -13.31 -22.10
N VAL A 15 -16.53 -12.07 -21.97
CA VAL A 15 -16.68 -11.37 -20.69
C VAL A 15 -18.02 -11.76 -20.06
N ARG A 16 -18.00 -12.43 -18.92
CA ARG A 16 -19.21 -12.85 -18.22
C ARG A 16 -19.58 -11.92 -17.06
N ILE A 17 -18.58 -11.45 -16.32
CA ILE A 17 -18.79 -10.60 -15.16
C ILE A 17 -17.90 -9.37 -15.29
N VAL A 18 -18.43 -8.21 -14.90
CA VAL A 18 -17.66 -6.97 -14.73
C VAL A 18 -17.80 -6.52 -13.30
N ALA A 19 -16.66 -6.26 -12.66
CA ALA A 19 -16.62 -5.70 -11.33
C ALA A 19 -15.75 -4.44 -11.26
N MET A 20 -15.91 -3.68 -10.19
CA MET A 20 -15.07 -2.53 -9.85
C MET A 20 -14.60 -2.67 -8.41
N ASN A 21 -13.33 -2.36 -8.19
CA ASN A 21 -12.68 -2.36 -6.88
C ASN A 21 -12.18 -0.96 -6.50
N GLY A 22 -11.40 -0.89 -5.45
CA GLY A 22 -10.53 0.23 -5.13
C GLY A 22 -11.23 1.49 -4.62
N SER A 23 -10.60 2.63 -4.86
CA SER A 23 -11.00 3.89 -4.21
C SER A 23 -12.37 4.41 -4.64
N ARG A 24 -12.83 4.07 -5.86
CA ARG A 24 -14.15 4.50 -6.38
C ARG A 24 -15.31 3.81 -5.69
N THR A 25 -15.11 2.63 -5.13
CA THR A 25 -16.11 1.89 -4.36
C THR A 25 -16.07 2.25 -2.88
N ASN A 26 -14.96 2.83 -2.40
CA ASN A 26 -14.76 3.20 -1.02
C ASN A 26 -15.41 4.55 -0.69
N ARG A 27 -16.41 4.53 0.22
CA ARG A 27 -17.10 5.76 0.69
C ARG A 27 -16.21 6.66 1.53
N ASN A 28 -15.14 6.12 2.13
CA ASN A 28 -14.19 6.84 2.98
C ASN A 28 -13.04 7.47 2.19
N ALA A 29 -12.87 7.08 0.91
CA ALA A 29 -11.87 7.67 0.04
C ALA A 29 -12.31 9.05 -0.48
N PRO A 30 -11.38 10.04 -0.56
CA PRO A 30 -11.67 11.31 -1.21
C PRO A 30 -12.07 11.11 -2.67
N ARG A 31 -13.00 11.93 -3.13
CA ARG A 31 -13.41 11.99 -4.53
C ARG A 31 -12.62 13.10 -5.22
N ASP A 32 -11.83 12.73 -6.23
CA ASP A 32 -11.07 13.68 -7.05
C ASP A 32 -10.93 13.19 -8.50
N ALA A 33 -10.29 14.01 -9.33
CA ALA A 33 -10.06 13.71 -10.74
C ALA A 33 -8.95 12.67 -10.98
N PHE A 34 -8.17 12.36 -9.94
CA PHE A 34 -7.02 11.44 -10.03
C PHE A 34 -7.36 10.00 -9.60
N GLN A 35 -8.63 9.73 -9.24
CA GLN A 35 -9.04 8.37 -8.92
C GLN A 35 -9.01 7.48 -10.16
N ASP A 36 -8.25 6.39 -10.09
CA ASP A 36 -8.22 5.35 -11.12
C ASP A 36 -9.55 4.61 -11.23
N TYR A 37 -9.78 3.93 -12.35
CA TYR A 37 -10.84 2.97 -12.52
C TYR A 37 -10.24 1.56 -12.39
N ASP A 38 -10.41 0.94 -11.24
CA ASP A 38 -9.98 -0.43 -10.96
C ASP A 38 -11.08 -1.39 -11.42
N ILE A 39 -10.98 -1.87 -12.66
CA ILE A 39 -12.01 -2.70 -13.32
C ILE A 39 -11.50 -4.14 -13.43
N VAL A 40 -12.41 -5.08 -13.23
CA VAL A 40 -12.15 -6.51 -13.42
C VAL A 40 -13.14 -7.08 -14.43
N PHE A 41 -12.61 -7.82 -15.41
CA PHE A 41 -13.37 -8.70 -16.29
C PHE A 41 -13.11 -10.15 -15.90
N LEU A 42 -14.15 -10.90 -15.53
CA LEU A 42 -14.04 -12.34 -15.43
C LEU A 42 -14.43 -12.93 -16.79
N VAL A 43 -13.50 -13.69 -17.35
CA VAL A 43 -13.54 -14.09 -18.76
C VAL A 43 -13.45 -15.61 -18.93
N THR A 44 -14.07 -16.11 -19.99
CA THR A 44 -14.07 -17.56 -20.31
C THR A 44 -12.87 -18.02 -21.13
N ASP A 45 -12.16 -17.08 -21.77
CA ASP A 45 -11.01 -17.40 -22.64
C ASP A 45 -9.92 -16.33 -22.50
N MET A 46 -9.05 -16.52 -21.53
CA MET A 46 -7.89 -15.67 -21.29
C MET A 46 -6.94 -15.62 -22.48
N ALA A 47 -6.70 -16.79 -23.13
CA ALA A 47 -5.71 -16.90 -24.19
C ALA A 47 -6.05 -16.00 -25.38
N SER A 48 -7.34 -15.91 -25.74
CA SER A 48 -7.79 -15.06 -26.85
C SER A 48 -7.67 -13.56 -26.56
N PHE A 49 -7.72 -13.12 -25.30
CA PHE A 49 -7.45 -11.73 -24.92
C PHE A 49 -5.96 -11.39 -24.96
N LEU A 50 -5.11 -12.36 -24.62
CA LEU A 50 -3.65 -12.17 -24.56
C LEU A 50 -2.94 -12.37 -25.91
N ALA A 51 -3.64 -12.93 -26.91
CA ALA A 51 -3.09 -13.15 -28.24
C ALA A 51 -2.83 -11.86 -29.03
N ASP A 52 -3.60 -10.81 -28.76
CA ASP A 52 -3.49 -9.51 -29.41
C ASP A 52 -4.05 -8.42 -28.48
N ASP A 53 -3.20 -7.51 -28.05
CA ASP A 53 -3.57 -6.43 -27.13
C ASP A 53 -4.34 -5.29 -27.82
N SER A 54 -4.57 -5.33 -29.13
CA SER A 54 -5.27 -4.25 -29.87
C SER A 54 -6.73 -4.05 -29.44
N TRP A 55 -7.36 -5.07 -28.85
CA TRP A 55 -8.73 -4.95 -28.34
C TRP A 55 -8.91 -3.88 -27.25
N VAL A 56 -7.84 -3.52 -26.52
CA VAL A 56 -7.93 -2.45 -25.51
C VAL A 56 -7.90 -1.04 -26.12
N ASP A 57 -7.62 -0.89 -27.44
CA ASP A 57 -7.62 0.40 -28.14
C ASP A 57 -9.00 1.06 -28.12
N VAL A 58 -10.04 0.26 -28.02
CA VAL A 58 -11.43 0.72 -27.91
C VAL A 58 -11.67 1.65 -26.71
N PHE A 59 -10.86 1.53 -25.65
CA PHE A 59 -11.00 2.40 -24.47
C PHE A 59 -10.55 3.84 -24.71
N GLY A 60 -9.73 4.09 -25.72
CA GLY A 60 -9.31 5.43 -26.13
C GLY A 60 -7.83 5.51 -26.45
N LYS A 61 -7.40 6.70 -26.84
CA LYS A 61 -6.00 6.97 -27.16
C LYS A 61 -5.19 7.07 -25.88
N ARG A 62 -4.16 6.24 -25.77
CA ARG A 62 -3.32 6.11 -24.58
C ARG A 62 -2.07 6.98 -24.67
N ILE A 63 -1.67 7.59 -23.54
CA ILE A 63 -0.33 8.14 -23.33
C ILE A 63 0.66 6.98 -23.14
N MET A 64 0.28 5.98 -22.30
CA MET A 64 1.08 4.78 -22.08
C MET A 64 0.20 3.60 -21.62
N MET A 65 0.76 2.41 -21.76
CA MET A 65 0.22 1.18 -21.19
C MET A 65 1.36 0.36 -20.57
N GLN A 66 1.06 -0.30 -19.47
CA GLN A 66 1.94 -1.29 -18.85
C GLN A 66 1.15 -2.59 -18.66
N THR A 67 1.82 -3.71 -18.92
CA THR A 67 1.31 -5.06 -18.67
C THR A 67 2.27 -5.75 -17.70
N PRO A 68 2.06 -5.62 -16.36
CA PRO A 68 3.01 -6.09 -15.35
C PRO A 68 3.35 -7.57 -15.49
N GLU A 69 2.38 -8.40 -15.89
CA GLU A 69 2.56 -9.85 -16.02
C GLU A 69 3.46 -10.25 -17.21
N ASN A 70 3.73 -9.32 -18.14
CA ASN A 70 4.66 -9.53 -19.25
C ASN A 70 6.06 -8.95 -18.99
N MET A 71 6.30 -8.39 -17.79
CA MET A 71 7.59 -7.76 -17.49
C MET A 71 8.65 -8.79 -17.10
N THR A 72 9.87 -8.61 -17.63
CA THR A 72 11.02 -9.43 -17.25
C THR A 72 11.71 -8.93 -16.00
N LEU A 73 11.77 -7.59 -15.82
CA LEU A 73 12.42 -6.98 -14.65
C LEU A 73 11.63 -7.23 -13.36
N PHE A 74 10.31 -7.31 -13.46
CA PHE A 74 9.39 -7.59 -12.38
C PHE A 74 8.54 -8.79 -12.77
N PRO A 75 8.94 -10.01 -12.39
CA PRO A 75 8.23 -11.23 -12.77
C PRO A 75 6.76 -11.21 -12.28
N PRO A 76 5.84 -11.83 -13.02
CA PRO A 76 4.42 -11.86 -12.67
C PRO A 76 4.17 -12.59 -11.34
N GLU A 77 3.24 -12.05 -10.51
CA GLU A 77 2.89 -12.61 -9.20
C GLU A 77 1.40 -13.00 -9.08
N LEU A 78 0.57 -12.69 -10.10
CA LEU A 78 -0.89 -12.80 -10.02
C LEU A 78 -1.47 -14.19 -10.38
N GLY A 79 -0.62 -15.20 -10.60
CA GLY A 79 -1.07 -16.60 -10.67
C GLY A 79 -2.06 -16.90 -11.82
N GLY A 80 -1.84 -16.34 -13.02
CA GLY A 80 -2.70 -16.55 -14.19
C GLY A 80 -3.74 -15.45 -14.45
N ARG A 81 -3.86 -14.48 -13.57
CA ARG A 81 -4.57 -13.23 -13.83
C ARG A 81 -3.67 -12.30 -14.65
N PHE A 82 -4.24 -11.34 -15.34
CA PHE A 82 -3.50 -10.42 -16.21
C PHE A 82 -4.04 -9.01 -16.11
N THR A 83 -3.17 -7.99 -16.08
CA THR A 83 -3.57 -6.60 -15.90
C THR A 83 -3.06 -5.70 -17.01
N TYR A 84 -3.95 -4.86 -17.54
CA TYR A 84 -3.65 -3.72 -18.39
C TYR A 84 -3.75 -2.44 -17.56
N LEU A 85 -2.62 -1.77 -17.32
CA LEU A 85 -2.57 -0.46 -16.70
C LEU A 85 -2.50 0.60 -17.81
N MET A 86 -3.55 1.39 -17.97
CA MET A 86 -3.70 2.30 -19.11
C MET A 86 -3.91 3.74 -18.64
N LEU A 87 -3.05 4.65 -19.12
CA LEU A 87 -3.20 6.10 -18.95
C LEU A 87 -3.60 6.72 -20.28
N PHE A 88 -4.74 7.41 -20.32
CA PHE A 88 -5.30 8.02 -21.52
C PHE A 88 -4.94 9.51 -21.67
N GLU A 89 -5.08 10.05 -22.91
CA GLU A 89 -4.73 11.45 -23.21
C GLU A 89 -5.57 12.48 -22.44
N ASP A 90 -6.75 12.10 -21.98
CA ASP A 90 -7.61 12.94 -21.13
C ASP A 90 -7.24 12.90 -19.63
N GLY A 91 -6.15 12.21 -19.29
CA GLY A 91 -5.70 12.01 -17.91
C GLY A 91 -6.43 10.90 -17.15
N THR A 92 -7.43 10.25 -17.75
CA THR A 92 -8.10 9.11 -17.14
C THR A 92 -7.13 7.92 -17.03
N ARG A 93 -7.19 7.19 -15.91
CA ARG A 93 -6.47 5.93 -15.74
C ARG A 93 -7.46 4.77 -15.57
N LEU A 94 -7.22 3.70 -16.30
CA LEU A 94 -7.96 2.43 -16.21
C LEU A 94 -6.97 1.30 -15.91
N ASP A 95 -7.13 0.69 -14.77
CA ASP A 95 -6.45 -0.54 -14.37
C ASP A 95 -7.46 -1.69 -14.62
N LEU A 96 -7.29 -2.39 -15.74
CA LEU A 96 -8.19 -3.46 -16.17
C LEU A 96 -7.54 -4.82 -15.94
N MET A 97 -8.08 -5.57 -14.99
CA MET A 97 -7.64 -6.93 -14.68
C MET A 97 -8.55 -7.96 -15.37
N LEU A 98 -7.94 -8.94 -16.00
CA LEU A 98 -8.60 -10.14 -16.50
C LEU A 98 -8.42 -11.27 -15.49
N ILE A 99 -9.51 -11.96 -15.16
CA ILE A 99 -9.54 -13.11 -14.26
C ILE A 99 -10.29 -14.25 -14.96
N PRO A 100 -9.77 -15.51 -14.93
CA PRO A 100 -10.51 -16.67 -15.40
C PRO A 100 -11.86 -16.80 -14.66
N ILE A 101 -12.93 -17.14 -15.40
CA ILE A 101 -14.29 -17.22 -14.84
C ILE A 101 -14.41 -18.28 -13.73
N GLU A 102 -13.53 -19.27 -13.74
CA GLU A 102 -13.45 -20.32 -12.73
C GLU A 102 -13.09 -19.79 -11.34
N GLU A 103 -12.51 -18.58 -11.26
CA GLU A 103 -12.16 -17.94 -10.00
C GLU A 103 -13.29 -17.07 -9.42
N LYS A 104 -14.48 -17.05 -10.02
CA LYS A 104 -15.55 -16.11 -9.65
C LYS A 104 -15.97 -16.16 -8.18
N GLU A 105 -16.07 -17.37 -7.59
CA GLU A 105 -16.45 -17.53 -6.17
C GLU A 105 -15.35 -16.97 -5.25
N ARG A 106 -14.09 -17.26 -5.56
CA ARG A 106 -12.93 -16.75 -4.85
C ARG A 106 -12.86 -15.24 -4.94
N TYR A 107 -13.01 -14.69 -6.15
CA TYR A 107 -12.97 -13.24 -6.40
C TYR A 107 -14.01 -12.47 -5.58
N CYS A 108 -15.24 -13.01 -5.45
CA CYS A 108 -16.32 -12.35 -4.70
C CYS A 108 -16.04 -12.16 -3.20
N VAL A 109 -15.07 -12.85 -2.64
CA VAL A 109 -14.74 -12.81 -1.20
C VAL A 109 -13.33 -12.28 -0.91
N GLU A 110 -12.55 -11.94 -1.95
CA GLU A 110 -11.16 -11.49 -1.79
C GLU A 110 -11.05 -10.06 -1.26
N ASP A 111 -11.96 -9.17 -1.65
CA ASP A 111 -11.88 -7.75 -1.36
C ASP A 111 -13.26 -7.17 -1.04
N SER A 112 -13.41 -6.65 0.18
CA SER A 112 -14.66 -6.01 0.63
C SER A 112 -15.00 -4.70 -0.09
N LEU A 113 -14.11 -4.16 -0.93
CA LEU A 113 -14.37 -3.00 -1.79
C LEU A 113 -14.87 -3.41 -3.19
N THR A 114 -15.28 -4.66 -3.38
CA THR A 114 -15.80 -5.15 -4.67
C THR A 114 -17.26 -4.74 -4.89
N VAL A 115 -17.55 -4.23 -6.08
CA VAL A 115 -18.91 -3.96 -6.60
C VAL A 115 -19.08 -4.66 -7.92
N ILE A 116 -20.10 -5.50 -8.06
CA ILE A 116 -20.46 -6.12 -9.35
C ILE A 116 -21.24 -5.10 -10.19
N LEU A 117 -20.72 -4.80 -11.38
CA LEU A 117 -21.33 -3.88 -12.33
C LEU A 117 -22.18 -4.61 -13.38
N LEU A 118 -21.80 -5.84 -13.72
CA LEU A 118 -22.50 -6.72 -14.68
C LEU A 118 -22.28 -8.17 -14.29
N ASP A 119 -23.34 -8.95 -14.27
CA ASP A 119 -23.33 -10.42 -14.26
C ASP A 119 -24.28 -10.90 -15.34
N LYS A 120 -23.75 -11.38 -16.48
CA LYS A 120 -24.55 -11.81 -17.64
C LYS A 120 -25.36 -13.08 -17.36
N ASP A 121 -24.85 -13.93 -16.47
CA ASP A 121 -25.42 -15.25 -16.19
C ASP A 121 -26.29 -15.25 -14.94
N GLY A 122 -26.23 -14.18 -14.13
CA GLY A 122 -26.96 -14.10 -12.87
C GLY A 122 -26.53 -15.17 -11.87
N THR A 123 -25.24 -15.56 -11.88
CA THR A 123 -24.73 -16.70 -11.09
C THR A 123 -24.07 -16.28 -9.78
N LEU A 124 -23.83 -14.97 -9.59
CA LEU A 124 -23.19 -14.49 -8.38
C LEU A 124 -24.19 -14.26 -7.26
N PRO A 125 -23.79 -14.53 -6.01
CA PRO A 125 -24.57 -14.10 -4.85
C PRO A 125 -24.61 -12.57 -4.75
N ALA A 126 -25.64 -12.02 -4.13
CA ALA A 126 -25.66 -10.61 -3.79
C ALA A 126 -24.52 -10.28 -2.83
N LEU A 127 -23.60 -9.40 -3.26
CA LEU A 127 -22.52 -8.96 -2.39
C LEU A 127 -23.02 -7.92 -1.37
N PRO A 128 -22.44 -7.89 -0.16
CA PRO A 128 -22.74 -6.82 0.80
C PRO A 128 -22.29 -5.47 0.23
N PRO A 129 -22.82 -4.35 0.74
CA PRO A 129 -22.31 -3.02 0.39
C PRO A 129 -20.80 -2.91 0.60
N PRO A 130 -20.06 -2.27 -0.32
CA PRO A 130 -18.62 -2.19 -0.23
C PRO A 130 -18.18 -1.42 1.02
N THR A 131 -17.12 -1.91 1.64
CA THR A 131 -16.52 -1.36 2.86
C THR A 131 -15.01 -1.53 2.83
N ASP A 132 -14.26 -0.61 3.43
CA ASP A 132 -12.81 -0.67 3.51
C ASP A 132 -12.27 -1.47 4.71
N ARG A 133 -13.12 -2.28 5.37
CA ARG A 133 -12.75 -2.99 6.60
C ARG A 133 -11.56 -3.95 6.44
N ASP A 134 -11.33 -4.52 5.26
CA ASP A 134 -10.19 -5.42 5.01
C ASP A 134 -8.86 -4.67 5.04
N TYR A 135 -8.92 -3.34 4.85
CA TYR A 135 -7.79 -2.41 4.86
C TYR A 135 -7.62 -1.67 6.20
N TRP A 136 -8.47 -1.96 7.19
CA TRP A 136 -8.32 -1.35 8.50
C TRP A 136 -7.01 -1.78 9.15
N VAL A 137 -6.46 -0.86 9.92
CA VAL A 137 -5.25 -1.13 10.70
C VAL A 137 -5.45 -2.39 11.53
N LYS A 138 -4.54 -3.35 11.38
CA LYS A 138 -4.58 -4.60 12.14
C LYS A 138 -3.88 -4.39 13.49
N LYS A 139 -4.53 -4.89 14.57
CA LYS A 139 -3.93 -4.87 15.89
C LYS A 139 -2.66 -5.72 15.90
N PRO A 140 -1.50 -5.17 16.31
CA PRO A 140 -0.30 -5.95 16.39
C PRO A 140 -0.38 -6.98 17.52
N THR A 141 0.32 -8.09 17.35
CA THR A 141 0.63 -9.00 18.45
C THR A 141 1.88 -8.52 19.19
N ALA A 142 2.10 -9.00 20.42
CA ALA A 142 3.32 -8.66 21.16
C ALA A 142 4.61 -9.06 20.39
N PRO A 143 4.73 -10.24 19.74
CA PRO A 143 5.88 -10.53 18.89
C PRO A 143 6.07 -9.51 17.76
N MET A 144 5.03 -9.14 17.01
CA MET A 144 5.14 -8.14 15.92
C MET A 144 5.64 -6.79 16.43
N PHE A 145 5.17 -6.36 17.61
CA PHE A 145 5.65 -5.13 18.23
C PHE A 145 7.14 -5.23 18.59
N HIS A 146 7.57 -6.34 19.21
CA HIS A 146 8.97 -6.56 19.57
C HIS A 146 9.88 -6.62 18.32
N ASP A 147 9.43 -7.30 17.26
CA ASP A 147 10.15 -7.37 15.99
C ASP A 147 10.35 -5.97 15.39
N CYS A 148 9.31 -5.14 15.38
CA CYS A 148 9.37 -3.76 14.89
C CYS A 148 10.37 -2.91 15.71
N CYS A 149 10.36 -3.04 17.04
CA CYS A 149 11.31 -2.34 17.91
C CYS A 149 12.74 -2.80 17.67
N ASN A 150 12.97 -4.11 17.63
CA ASN A 150 14.30 -4.68 17.40
C ASN A 150 14.84 -4.27 16.03
N GLU A 151 14.05 -4.40 14.98
CA GLU A 151 14.44 -4.03 13.61
C GLU A 151 14.78 -2.54 13.50
N PHE A 152 13.97 -1.65 14.07
CA PHE A 152 14.28 -0.22 14.07
C PHE A 152 15.65 0.07 14.68
N TRP A 153 15.92 -0.42 15.88
CA TRP A 153 17.18 -0.15 16.58
C TRP A 153 18.38 -0.81 15.91
N TRP A 154 18.19 -2.00 15.34
CA TRP A 154 19.22 -2.69 14.58
C TRP A 154 19.61 -1.91 13.32
N LEU A 155 18.64 -1.47 12.54
CA LEU A 155 18.83 -0.65 11.34
C LEU A 155 19.48 0.69 11.65
N ALA A 156 19.15 1.32 12.78
CA ALA A 156 19.79 2.57 13.20
C ALA A 156 21.31 2.43 13.34
N THR A 157 21.80 1.26 13.80
CA THR A 157 23.25 0.99 13.84
C THR A 157 23.89 0.89 12.46
N TYR A 158 23.16 0.39 11.46
CA TYR A 158 23.62 0.34 10.07
C TYR A 158 23.72 1.73 9.45
N VAL A 159 22.77 2.59 9.72
CA VAL A 159 22.81 4.00 9.27
C VAL A 159 24.06 4.67 9.86
N ALA A 160 24.28 4.56 11.17
CA ALA A 160 25.45 5.16 11.85
C ALA A 160 26.78 4.66 11.24
N LYS A 161 26.90 3.33 11.04
CA LYS A 161 28.09 2.72 10.45
C LYS A 161 28.32 3.19 9.00
N GLY A 162 27.25 3.27 8.19
CA GLY A 162 27.32 3.78 6.82
C GLY A 162 27.81 5.23 6.76
N LEU A 163 27.30 6.09 7.65
CA LEU A 163 27.76 7.49 7.77
C LEU A 163 29.22 7.60 8.18
N ALA A 164 29.66 6.84 9.19
CA ALA A 164 31.04 6.83 9.67
C ALA A 164 32.03 6.38 8.56
N ARG A 165 31.59 5.51 7.64
CA ARG A 165 32.39 5.02 6.50
C ARG A 165 32.24 5.86 5.22
N ASN A 166 31.44 6.93 5.26
CA ASN A 166 31.06 7.69 4.06
C ASN A 166 30.36 6.85 2.97
N GLU A 167 29.64 5.78 3.38
CA GLU A 167 28.84 4.91 2.52
C GLU A 167 27.40 5.46 2.44
N ILE A 168 27.24 6.60 1.77
CA ILE A 168 26.03 7.42 1.85
C ILE A 168 24.78 6.67 1.34
N LEU A 169 24.85 5.96 0.20
CA LEU A 169 23.69 5.21 -0.32
C LEU A 169 23.27 4.11 0.65
N TYR A 170 24.24 3.37 1.22
CA TYR A 170 23.98 2.35 2.24
C TYR A 170 23.25 2.95 3.47
N ALA A 171 23.74 4.09 3.94
CA ALA A 171 23.12 4.78 5.08
C ALA A 171 21.68 5.25 4.76
N LEU A 172 21.45 5.81 3.56
CA LEU A 172 20.14 6.31 3.15
C LEU A 172 19.12 5.18 2.94
N ASP A 173 19.52 4.03 2.40
CA ASP A 173 18.64 2.87 2.23
C ASP A 173 18.20 2.30 3.59
N HIS A 174 19.13 2.17 4.54
CA HIS A 174 18.78 1.74 5.90
C HIS A 174 17.96 2.80 6.66
N LEU A 175 18.21 4.09 6.40
CA LEU A 175 17.37 5.17 6.92
C LEU A 175 15.93 5.11 6.38
N ALA A 176 15.76 4.69 5.12
CA ALA A 176 14.42 4.46 4.56
C ALA A 176 13.72 3.31 5.30
N SER A 177 14.42 2.20 5.56
CA SER A 177 13.88 1.07 6.33
C SER A 177 13.56 1.43 7.79
N CYS A 178 14.41 2.23 8.46
CA CYS A 178 14.08 2.81 9.78
C CYS A 178 12.75 3.59 9.73
N ARG A 179 12.55 4.38 8.68
CA ARG A 179 11.34 5.19 8.50
C ARG A 179 10.10 4.33 8.30
N GLU A 180 10.23 3.15 7.69
CA GLU A 180 9.13 2.17 7.59
C GLU A 180 8.69 1.67 8.96
N MET A 181 9.65 1.39 9.87
CA MET A 181 9.33 0.98 11.24
C MET A 181 8.65 2.10 12.04
N VAL A 182 9.09 3.36 11.87
CA VAL A 182 8.42 4.52 12.48
C VAL A 182 6.98 4.62 11.97
N ARG A 183 6.77 4.53 10.65
CA ARG A 183 5.44 4.61 10.06
C ARG A 183 4.54 3.47 10.53
N LEU A 184 5.06 2.25 10.60
CA LEU A 184 4.31 1.10 11.12
C LEU A 184 3.87 1.31 12.56
N MET A 185 4.75 1.82 13.41
CA MET A 185 4.44 2.14 14.81
C MET A 185 3.36 3.24 14.91
N MET A 186 3.45 4.29 14.07
CA MET A 186 2.44 5.34 13.99
C MET A 186 1.09 4.80 13.50
N VAL A 187 1.09 3.89 12.53
CA VAL A 187 -0.14 3.22 12.04
C VAL A 187 -0.80 2.43 13.16
N TRP A 188 -0.04 1.69 13.97
CA TRP A 188 -0.61 0.98 15.12
C TRP A 188 -1.17 1.93 16.17
N HIS A 189 -0.51 3.07 16.41
CA HIS A 189 -1.07 4.11 17.28
C HIS A 189 -2.41 4.65 16.76
N VAL A 190 -2.52 4.92 15.45
CA VAL A 190 -3.80 5.29 14.82
C VAL A 190 -4.83 4.19 15.03
N GLY A 191 -4.45 2.93 14.90
CA GLY A 191 -5.34 1.80 15.19
C GLY A 191 -5.89 1.84 16.61
N ILE A 192 -5.05 2.15 17.61
CA ILE A 192 -5.45 2.29 19.01
C ILE A 192 -6.48 3.42 19.17
N GLU A 193 -6.15 4.62 18.67
CA GLU A 193 -7.02 5.81 18.77
C GLU A 193 -8.38 5.62 18.08
N THR A 194 -8.42 4.80 17.02
CA THR A 194 -9.64 4.53 16.24
C THR A 194 -10.29 3.20 16.59
N ASN A 195 -9.83 2.52 17.63
CA ASN A 195 -10.26 1.17 17.99
C ASN A 195 -10.15 0.18 16.81
N PHE A 196 -9.09 0.30 16.01
CA PHE A 196 -8.80 -0.52 14.82
C PHE A 196 -9.94 -0.56 13.79
N SER A 197 -10.63 0.56 13.63
CA SER A 197 -11.80 0.69 12.75
C SER A 197 -11.61 1.68 11.60
N CYS A 198 -10.38 1.97 11.22
CA CYS A 198 -10.07 2.84 10.08
C CYS A 198 -8.91 2.31 9.23
N SER A 199 -8.85 2.80 7.99
CA SER A 199 -7.73 2.60 7.07
C SER A 199 -6.92 3.88 6.93
N VAL A 200 -5.60 3.77 7.00
CA VAL A 200 -4.66 4.87 6.68
C VAL A 200 -4.34 4.95 5.18
N GLY A 201 -4.98 4.10 4.36
CA GLY A 201 -4.80 4.03 2.92
C GLY A 201 -3.50 3.33 2.49
N LYS A 202 -3.43 2.98 1.21
CA LYS A 202 -2.22 2.37 0.63
C LYS A 202 -1.02 3.30 0.81
N ASN A 203 0.12 2.76 1.25
CA ASN A 203 1.34 3.50 1.55
C ASN A 203 1.14 4.63 2.58
N ASP A 204 0.18 4.46 3.51
CA ASP A 204 -0.14 5.38 4.60
C ASP A 204 -0.56 6.79 4.14
N LYS A 205 -1.11 6.91 2.92
CA LYS A 205 -1.44 8.20 2.30
C LYS A 205 -2.44 9.07 3.09
N TYR A 206 -3.14 8.47 4.04
CA TYR A 206 -4.06 9.19 4.93
C TYR A 206 -3.53 9.33 6.36
N LEU A 207 -2.32 8.88 6.66
CA LEU A 207 -1.74 8.89 8.01
C LEU A 207 -1.78 10.30 8.65
N ALA A 208 -1.49 11.34 7.86
CA ALA A 208 -1.56 12.74 8.31
C ALA A 208 -2.92 13.16 8.91
N ARG A 209 -4.02 12.49 8.55
CA ARG A 209 -5.36 12.82 9.04
C ARG A 209 -5.62 12.37 10.48
N TYR A 210 -4.86 11.39 10.93
CA TYR A 210 -5.04 10.70 12.21
C TYR A 210 -3.90 10.93 13.18
N THR A 211 -2.80 11.52 12.70
CA THR A 211 -1.58 11.75 13.48
C THR A 211 -1.54 13.18 13.98
N SER A 212 -0.95 13.41 15.15
CA SER A 212 -0.72 14.77 15.65
C SER A 212 0.14 15.58 14.68
N ILE A 213 -0.05 16.88 14.63
CA ILE A 213 0.74 17.76 13.77
C ILE A 213 2.25 17.69 14.13
N ASP A 214 2.57 17.49 15.39
CA ASP A 214 3.96 17.34 15.84
C ASP A 214 4.62 16.07 15.27
N TRP A 215 3.99 14.91 15.46
CA TRP A 215 4.52 13.65 14.92
C TRP A 215 4.60 13.66 13.40
N TRP A 216 3.57 14.22 12.74
CA TRP A 216 3.60 14.36 11.30
C TRP A 216 4.77 15.23 10.83
N THR A 217 4.98 16.39 11.47
CA THR A 217 6.08 17.31 11.14
C THR A 217 7.43 16.65 11.34
N ARG A 218 7.62 15.94 12.45
CA ARG A 218 8.86 15.19 12.75
C ARG A 218 9.09 14.07 11.74
N LEU A 219 8.06 13.31 11.38
CA LEU A 219 8.16 12.30 10.34
C LEU A 219 8.59 12.93 9.00
N MET A 220 7.96 14.03 8.60
CA MET A 220 8.31 14.73 7.35
C MET A 220 9.73 15.30 7.36
N ALA A 221 10.23 15.73 8.51
CA ALA A 221 11.62 16.16 8.65
C ALA A 221 12.65 15.05 8.36
N THR A 222 12.27 13.79 8.49
CA THR A 222 13.16 12.64 8.18
C THR A 222 13.34 12.41 6.67
N TYR A 223 12.59 13.09 5.80
CA TYR A 223 12.70 13.01 4.34
C TYR A 223 13.60 14.08 3.72
N GLN A 224 14.34 14.82 4.54
CA GLN A 224 15.24 15.87 4.07
C GLN A 224 16.51 15.30 3.39
N ALA A 225 17.22 16.15 2.66
CA ALA A 225 18.39 15.77 1.86
C ALA A 225 19.53 15.15 2.67
N SER A 226 20.46 14.47 1.98
CA SER A 226 21.55 13.67 2.55
C SER A 226 22.45 14.40 3.56
N GLU A 227 22.65 15.70 3.41
CA GLU A 227 23.45 16.52 4.34
C GLU A 227 22.86 16.57 5.75
N GLN A 228 21.56 16.25 5.90
CA GLN A 228 20.82 16.24 7.15
C GLN A 228 20.55 14.81 7.65
N THR A 229 21.20 13.79 7.09
CA THR A 229 20.92 12.38 7.41
C THR A 229 21.15 12.07 8.89
N LYS A 230 22.22 12.64 9.51
CA LYS A 230 22.47 12.52 10.95
C LYS A 230 21.32 13.08 11.79
N GLN A 231 20.82 14.24 11.40
CA GLN A 231 19.70 14.88 12.08
C GLN A 231 18.39 14.09 11.88
N ALA A 232 18.17 13.57 10.66
CA ALA A 232 17.01 12.74 10.36
C ALA A 232 17.02 11.45 11.22
N LEU A 233 18.17 10.80 11.39
CA LEU A 233 18.31 9.62 12.26
C LEU A 233 18.01 9.97 13.72
N ALA A 234 18.60 11.04 14.26
CA ALA A 234 18.34 11.48 15.62
C ALA A 234 16.85 11.79 15.86
N THR A 235 16.20 12.45 14.90
CA THR A 235 14.77 12.73 14.95
C THR A 235 13.95 11.43 14.92
N MET A 236 14.32 10.45 14.08
CA MET A 236 13.63 9.16 14.04
C MET A 236 13.75 8.38 15.33
N MET A 237 14.94 8.32 15.93
CA MET A 237 15.14 7.59 17.20
C MET A 237 14.24 8.14 18.32
N THR A 238 14.18 9.48 18.47
CA THR A 238 13.32 10.10 19.50
C THR A 238 11.83 9.90 19.20
N LEU A 239 11.42 10.05 17.95
CA LEU A 239 10.04 9.84 17.52
C LEU A 239 9.61 8.38 17.71
N PHE A 240 10.47 7.44 17.31
CA PHE A 240 10.18 6.00 17.45
C PHE A 240 9.97 5.64 18.91
N GLU A 241 10.89 6.04 19.80
CA GLU A 241 10.78 5.75 21.23
C GLU A 241 9.48 6.29 21.84
N GLU A 242 9.11 7.54 21.50
CA GLU A 242 7.87 8.16 21.97
C GLU A 242 6.63 7.37 21.53
N VAL A 243 6.55 7.05 20.23
CA VAL A 243 5.40 6.32 19.67
C VAL A 243 5.37 4.87 20.17
N ALA A 244 6.54 4.19 20.22
CA ALA A 244 6.62 2.82 20.68
C ALA A 244 6.19 2.67 22.16
N ARG A 245 6.56 3.61 23.03
CA ARG A 245 6.07 3.65 24.43
C ARG A 245 4.55 3.82 24.48
N SER A 246 4.00 4.73 23.69
CA SER A 246 2.56 4.93 23.62
C SER A 246 1.80 3.67 23.16
N VAL A 247 2.33 2.96 22.17
CA VAL A 247 1.76 1.69 21.69
C VAL A 247 1.90 0.59 22.75
N ALA A 248 3.07 0.48 23.38
CA ALA A 248 3.33 -0.50 24.44
C ALA A 248 2.37 -0.32 25.62
N ASP A 249 2.19 0.91 26.09
CA ASP A 249 1.29 1.25 27.21
C ASP A 249 -0.17 0.88 26.84
N ALA A 250 -0.63 1.27 25.65
CA ALA A 250 -2.01 1.03 25.24
C ALA A 250 -2.34 -0.46 25.02
N LEU A 251 -1.37 -1.26 24.56
CA LEU A 251 -1.55 -2.68 24.28
C LEU A 251 -1.02 -3.60 25.37
N THR A 252 -0.47 -3.04 26.45
CA THR A 252 0.14 -3.78 27.56
C THR A 252 1.30 -4.67 27.05
N PHE A 253 2.14 -4.13 26.18
CA PHE A 253 3.33 -4.78 25.67
C PHE A 253 4.56 -4.31 26.44
N TYR A 254 5.56 -5.17 26.53
CA TYR A 254 6.85 -4.78 27.08
C TYR A 254 7.67 -4.02 26.03
N TYR A 255 8.21 -2.86 26.41
CA TYR A 255 9.19 -2.10 25.64
C TYR A 255 10.51 -2.06 26.40
N ASP A 256 11.59 -2.59 25.81
CA ASP A 256 12.92 -2.57 26.42
C ASP A 256 13.57 -1.18 26.27
N ALA A 257 13.28 -0.32 27.25
CA ALA A 257 13.85 1.03 27.28
C ALA A 257 15.35 1.05 27.57
N ASP A 258 15.88 0.03 28.25
CA ASP A 258 17.31 -0.06 28.55
C ASP A 258 18.10 -0.44 27.29
N GLU A 259 17.57 -1.35 26.47
CA GLU A 259 18.16 -1.66 25.15
C GLU A 259 18.13 -0.44 24.25
N ALA A 260 16.99 0.22 24.12
CA ALA A 260 16.85 1.45 23.32
C ALA A 260 17.87 2.52 23.75
N THR A 261 18.06 2.71 25.06
CA THR A 261 19.04 3.67 25.60
C THR A 261 20.48 3.30 25.20
N ARG A 262 20.85 2.02 25.32
CA ARG A 262 22.20 1.56 24.96
C ARG A 262 22.46 1.76 23.46
N VAL A 263 21.50 1.42 22.61
CA VAL A 263 21.62 1.59 21.15
C VAL A 263 21.70 3.08 20.79
N HIS A 264 20.86 3.91 21.39
CA HIS A 264 20.89 5.36 21.17
C HIS A 264 22.27 5.94 21.50
N GLN A 265 22.86 5.59 22.66
CA GLN A 265 24.20 6.04 23.05
C GLN A 265 25.27 5.60 22.04
N TYR A 266 25.22 4.34 21.59
CA TYR A 266 26.13 3.83 20.56
C TYR A 266 26.00 4.60 19.25
N VAL A 267 24.78 4.80 18.75
CA VAL A 267 24.54 5.50 17.49
C VAL A 267 25.07 6.94 17.56
N ILE A 268 24.77 7.67 18.64
CA ILE A 268 25.23 9.05 18.83
C ILE A 268 26.76 9.11 18.87
N ALA A 269 27.44 8.19 19.57
CA ALA A 269 28.91 8.14 19.59
C ALA A 269 29.48 7.96 18.18
N VAL A 270 28.94 7.01 17.38
CA VAL A 270 29.43 6.70 16.03
C VAL A 270 29.24 7.84 15.04
N ILE A 271 28.13 8.60 15.12
CA ILE A 271 27.87 9.67 14.15
C ILE A 271 28.56 11.00 14.51
N HIS A 272 29.14 11.13 15.70
CA HIS A 272 29.87 12.32 16.14
C HIS A 272 31.39 12.16 16.14
N ASP A 273 31.90 10.90 16.03
CA ASP A 273 33.30 10.62 15.73
C ASP A 273 33.60 10.83 14.24
#